data_895747564909612f69da02bb54b9e9b8
#
_entry.id   895747564909612f69da02bb54b9e9b8
#
_cell.length_a   1.000
_cell.length_b   1.000
_cell.length_c   1.000
_cell.angle_alpha   90.00
_cell.angle_beta   90.00
_cell.angle_gamma   90.00
#
_symmetry.space_group_name_H-M   'P 1'
#
loop_
_entity.id
_entity.type
_entity.pdbx_description
1 polymer ?
#
loop_
_entity_poly.entity_id
_entity_poly.type
_entity_poly.pdbx_seq_one_letter_code
_entity_poly.pdbx_strand_id
1 'polypeptide(L)' 'MWGLTMKLRILEILKQKGKTKYWLYIQLGLSYQNFNKIVNNQTTSIKFENLKAICDILECTPNDLFEEYHQK' A
#
# COMPACT_ATOMS: atom_id res chain seq x y z
N MET A 1 -10.02 6.57 22.98
CA MET A 1 -9.01 6.31 22.38
C MET A 1 -9.14 6.29 20.96
N TRP A 2 -8.13 6.50 20.35
CA TRP A 2 -8.16 6.67 19.09
C TRP A 2 -7.64 5.56 18.45
N GLY A 3 -8.25 4.89 17.77
CA GLY A 3 -7.65 3.94 17.07
C GLY A 3 -7.43 4.41 15.72
N LEU A 4 -6.51 5.20 15.53
CA LEU A 4 -6.23 5.63 14.24
C LEU A 4 -5.54 4.55 13.54
N THR A 5 -6.23 3.83 12.73
CA THR A 5 -5.62 2.82 11.92
C THR A 5 -5.52 3.36 10.53
N MET A 6 -4.31 3.58 10.09
CA MET A 6 -4.09 3.98 8.72
C MET A 6 -3.95 2.75 7.87
N LYS A 7 -4.74 2.67 6.82
CA LYS A 7 -4.70 1.54 5.91
C LYS A 7 -4.23 2.00 4.55
N LEU A 8 -3.54 1.10 3.88
CA LEU A 8 -3.12 1.35 2.51
C LEU A 8 -4.15 0.78 1.56
N ARG A 9 -4.42 1.51 0.49
CA ARG A 9 -5.43 1.13 -0.49
C ARG A 9 -4.78 0.46 -1.70
N ILE A 10 -3.77 -0.35 -1.46
CA ILE A 10 -2.99 -0.92 -2.56
C ILE A 10 -3.85 -1.78 -3.47
N LEU A 11 -4.63 -2.68 -2.90
CA LEU A 11 -5.45 -3.57 -3.71
C LEU A 11 -6.50 -2.80 -4.50
N GLU A 12 -7.04 -1.77 -3.89
CA GLU A 12 -8.05 -0.96 -4.56
C GLU A 12 -7.46 -0.22 -5.74
N ILE A 13 -6.27 0.36 -5.55
CA ILE A 13 -5.61 1.08 -6.62
C ILE A 13 -5.20 0.14 -7.74
N LEU A 14 -4.71 -1.04 -7.39
CA LEU A 14 -4.38 -2.04 -8.40
C LEU A 14 -5.60 -2.38 -9.25
N LYS A 15 -6.74 -2.55 -8.60
CA LYS A 15 -7.96 -2.88 -9.31
C LYS A 15 -8.36 -1.74 -10.24
N GLN A 16 -8.24 -0.52 -9.79
CA GLN A 16 -8.57 0.65 -10.60
C GLN A 16 -7.68 0.73 -11.84
N LYS A 17 -6.45 0.32 -11.70
CA LYS A 17 -5.49 0.39 -12.80
C LYS A 17 -5.44 -0.87 -13.66
N GLY A 18 -6.25 -1.86 -13.32
CA GLY A 18 -6.27 -3.11 -14.07
C GLY A 18 -5.02 -3.93 -13.90
N LYS A 19 -4.36 -3.80 -12.76
CA LYS A 19 -3.13 -4.54 -12.49
C LYS A 19 -3.35 -5.56 -11.39
N THR A 20 -2.51 -6.59 -11.37
CA THR A 20 -2.63 -7.64 -10.38
C THR A 20 -1.68 -7.43 -9.22
N LYS A 21 -1.96 -8.10 -8.12
CA LYS A 21 -1.09 -8.11 -6.97
C LYS A 21 0.29 -8.66 -7.33
N TYR A 22 0.32 -9.69 -8.14
CA TYR A 22 1.57 -10.31 -8.56
C TYR A 22 2.43 -9.34 -9.38
N TRP A 23 1.79 -8.55 -10.24
CA TRP A 23 2.48 -7.55 -11.02
C TRP A 23 3.23 -6.57 -10.11
N LEU A 24 2.58 -6.13 -9.05
CA LEU A 24 3.22 -5.22 -8.10
C LEU A 24 4.33 -5.92 -7.32
N TYR A 25 4.08 -7.15 -6.91
CA TYR A 25 5.06 -7.92 -6.15
C TYR A 25 6.38 -8.02 -6.90
N ILE A 26 6.32 -8.34 -8.18
CA ILE A 26 7.52 -8.50 -8.98
C ILE A 26 8.31 -7.21 -9.06
N GLN A 27 7.63 -6.09 -9.15
CA GLN A 27 8.30 -4.81 -9.31
C GLN A 27 8.92 -4.29 -8.03
N LEU A 28 8.39 -4.67 -6.89
CA LEU A 28 8.90 -4.16 -5.63
C LEU A 28 10.16 -4.86 -5.16
N GLY A 29 10.33 -6.12 -5.49
CA GLY A 29 11.51 -6.85 -5.07
C GLY A 29 11.55 -7.20 -3.59
N LEU A 30 10.41 -7.16 -2.92
CA LEU A 30 10.34 -7.55 -1.52
C LEU A 30 10.09 -9.04 -1.39
N SER A 31 10.38 -9.60 -0.22
CA SER A 31 9.99 -10.98 0.02
C SER A 31 8.47 -11.07 -0.01
N TYR A 32 7.99 -12.25 -0.36
CA TYR A 32 6.56 -12.43 -0.49
C TYR A 32 5.83 -12.20 0.83
N GLN A 33 6.46 -12.62 1.93
CA GLN A 33 5.86 -12.43 3.24
C GLN A 33 5.72 -10.95 3.59
N ASN A 34 6.77 -10.18 3.35
CA ASN A 34 6.71 -8.74 3.63
C ASN A 34 5.71 -8.05 2.72
N PHE A 35 5.70 -8.43 1.45
CA PHE A 35 4.79 -7.86 0.50
C PHE A 35 3.34 -8.11 0.92
N ASN A 36 3.03 -9.36 1.29
CA ASN A 36 1.67 -9.70 1.70
C ASN A 36 1.23 -8.94 2.95
N LYS A 37 2.14 -8.77 3.90
CA LYS A 37 1.80 -8.02 5.10
C LYS A 37 1.44 -6.58 4.76
N ILE A 38 2.18 -5.99 3.85
CA ILE A 38 1.91 -4.61 3.45
C ILE A 38 0.57 -4.51 2.72
N VAL A 39 0.35 -5.40 1.76
CA VAL A 39 -0.84 -5.35 0.93
C VAL A 39 -2.09 -5.64 1.72
N ASN A 40 -1.98 -6.53 2.71
CA ASN A 40 -3.13 -6.91 3.53
C ASN A 40 -3.28 -6.06 4.78
N ASN A 41 -2.48 -5.01 4.90
CA ASN A 41 -2.55 -4.10 6.03
C ASN A 41 -2.29 -4.80 7.37
N GLN A 42 -1.34 -5.72 7.35
CA GLN A 42 -0.97 -6.47 8.54
C GLN A 42 0.31 -5.95 9.17
N THR A 43 0.83 -4.84 8.68
CA THR A 43 2.03 -4.26 9.25
C THR A 43 1.66 -2.98 9.97
N THR A 44 2.40 -2.66 11.02
CA THR A 44 2.16 -1.43 11.77
C THR A 44 3.03 -0.28 11.27
N SER A 45 3.97 -0.56 10.40
CA SER A 45 4.82 0.48 9.84
C SER A 45 5.32 0.05 8.48
N ILE A 46 5.74 1.02 7.69
CA ILE A 46 6.29 0.75 6.38
C ILE A 46 7.47 1.69 6.20
N LYS A 47 8.54 1.20 5.60
CA LYS A 47 9.70 2.03 5.36
C LYS A 47 9.39 3.05 4.28
N PHE A 48 9.97 4.23 4.41
CA PHE A 48 9.77 5.27 3.41
C PHE A 48 10.18 4.82 2.03
N GLU A 49 11.27 4.08 1.91
CA GLU A 49 11.72 3.62 0.60
C GLU A 49 10.68 2.69 -0.04
N ASN A 50 10.03 1.87 0.76
CA ASN A 50 9.00 0.98 0.23
C ASN A 50 7.75 1.78 -0.15
N LEU A 51 7.39 2.74 0.67
CA LEU A 51 6.25 3.59 0.37
C LEU A 51 6.48 4.37 -0.92
N LYS A 52 7.68 4.93 -1.07
CA LYS A 52 8.00 5.68 -2.26
C LYS A 52 7.98 4.79 -3.50
N ALA A 53 8.52 3.58 -3.38
CA ALA A 53 8.53 2.65 -4.50
C ALA A 53 7.12 2.29 -4.93
N ILE A 54 6.24 2.02 -3.98
CA ILE A 54 4.86 1.68 -4.30
C ILE A 54 4.19 2.85 -5.00
N CYS A 55 4.37 4.06 -4.49
CA CYS A 55 3.79 5.24 -5.11
C CYS A 55 4.31 5.44 -6.53
N ASP A 56 5.60 5.26 -6.73
CA ASP A 56 6.19 5.43 -8.05
C ASP A 56 5.66 4.40 -9.03
N ILE A 57 5.59 3.15 -8.59
CA ILE A 57 5.13 2.07 -9.47
C ILE A 57 3.65 2.24 -9.81
N LEU A 58 2.85 2.61 -8.84
CA LEU A 58 1.43 2.80 -9.04
C LEU A 58 1.08 4.17 -9.60
N GLU A 59 2.09 5.05 -9.70
CA GLU A 59 1.90 6.40 -10.24
C GLU A 59 0.82 7.13 -9.44
N CYS A 60 0.96 7.10 -8.13
CA CYS A 60 0.03 7.78 -7.25
C CYS A 60 0.79 8.52 -6.17
N THR A 61 0.11 9.39 -5.46
CA THR A 61 0.71 10.11 -4.35
C THR A 61 0.47 9.33 -3.07
N PRO A 62 1.24 9.63 -2.01
CA PRO A 62 0.95 9.00 -0.72
C PRO A 62 -0.46 9.26 -0.23
N ASN A 63 -1.01 10.42 -0.53
CA ASN A 63 -2.40 10.71 -0.16
C ASN A 63 -3.36 9.75 -0.82
N ASP A 64 -3.10 9.39 -2.08
CA ASP A 64 -3.96 8.45 -2.78
C ASP A 64 -3.82 7.05 -2.21
N LEU A 65 -2.63 6.73 -1.72
CA LEU A 65 -2.34 5.40 -1.26
C LEU A 65 -2.94 5.11 0.11
N PHE A 66 -2.95 6.09 1.00
CA PHE A 66 -3.51 5.90 2.32
C PHE A 66 -5.01 6.08 2.30
N GLU A 67 -5.68 5.18 3.00
CA GLU A 67 -7.11 5.34 3.18
C GLU A 67 -7.30 6.43 4.20
N GLU A 68 -7.93 7.50 3.77
CA GLU A 68 -8.10 8.63 4.62
C GLU A 68 -9.14 8.35 5.66
N TYR A 69 -8.77 8.58 6.91
CA TYR A 69 -9.66 8.32 7.98
C TYR A 69 -10.25 9.62 8.44
N HIS A 70 -11.55 9.77 8.22
CA HIS A 70 -12.19 10.98 8.62
C HIS A 70 -12.81 10.82 9.97
N GLN A 71 -12.42 11.74 10.88
CA GLN A 71 -12.96 11.71 12.13
C GLN A 71 -13.96 12.73 12.21
N LYS A 72 -15.08 12.46 12.61
CA LYS A 72 -16.10 13.44 12.73
C LYS A 72 -16.49 13.67 14.15
#